data_264693c2394049044409a7f47313ff0b
#
_entry.id   264693c2394049044409a7f47313ff0b
#
_cell.length_a   1.000
_cell.length_b   1.000
_cell.length_c   1.000
_cell.angle_alpha   90.00
_cell.angle_beta   90.00
_cell.angle_gamma   90.00
#
_symmetry.space_group_name_H-M   'P 1'
#
loop_
_entity.id
_entity.type
_entity.pdbx_description
1 polymer ?
#
loop_
_entity_poly.entity_id
_entity_poly.type
_entity_poly.pdbx_seq_one_letter_code
_entity_poly.pdbx_strand_id
1 'polypeptide(L)'
;MKGFVSECSLTYAGAMPPRAAPLSPDDRREALIRATRPLLYEHGTRVTTKLIAEAAGVAEGTIFRVFDSKDDLVDTTIARCFEPGDVLVRLDEIDPELPLRDRMLAMTSILQQRFLAIFELMRAIGAVGPPRHLHDRPEIVHGLEEVRRRLLALIEPDADRLTMPPEQVLHVWRLLTFAGSHREIADNDLLTPTQIVDTVLHGVEKTPERSAR
;
A
#
# COMPACT_ATOMS: atom_id res chain seq x y z
N MET A 1 -20.94 -48.40 -61.64
CA MET A 1 -21.34 -47.01 -61.93
C MET A 1 -20.73 -46.12 -60.90
N LYS A 2 -20.07 -45.10 -61.38
CA LYS A 2 -19.16 -44.18 -60.65
C LYS A 2 -19.92 -43.27 -59.64
N GLY A 3 -19.45 -43.15 -58.38
CA GLY A 3 -19.97 -42.22 -57.44
C GLY A 3 -18.81 -41.38 -56.84
N PHE A 4 -18.91 -40.12 -57.04
CA PHE A 4 -17.98 -39.01 -56.86
C PHE A 4 -17.71 -38.76 -55.38
N VAL A 5 -16.44 -38.77 -54.93
CA VAL A 5 -15.98 -38.27 -53.60
C VAL A 5 -15.59 -36.81 -53.79
N SER A 6 -16.36 -35.92 -53.15
CA SER A 6 -16.00 -34.51 -53.08
C SER A 6 -15.16 -34.24 -51.80
N GLU A 7 -13.88 -33.96 -52.00
CA GLU A 7 -12.99 -33.45 -50.97
C GLU A 7 -13.34 -31.99 -50.64
N CYS A 8 -13.83 -31.75 -49.44
CA CYS A 8 -14.01 -30.41 -48.93
C CYS A 8 -12.78 -30.06 -48.04
N SER A 9 -11.77 -29.47 -48.67
CA SER A 9 -10.61 -28.88 -47.95
C SER A 9 -11.04 -27.59 -47.26
N LEU A 10 -11.39 -27.69 -45.99
CA LEU A 10 -11.52 -26.53 -45.12
C LEU A 10 -10.13 -26.04 -44.67
N THR A 11 -9.57 -25.08 -45.40
CA THR A 11 -8.44 -24.30 -44.97
C THR A 11 -8.86 -23.41 -43.81
N TYR A 12 -8.54 -23.86 -42.59
CA TYR A 12 -8.67 -23.05 -41.37
C TYR A 12 -7.54 -22.00 -41.35
N ALA A 13 -7.81 -20.84 -41.97
CA ALA A 13 -6.96 -19.67 -41.80
C ALA A 13 -7.15 -19.16 -40.37
N GLY A 14 -6.36 -19.70 -39.47
CA GLY A 14 -6.29 -19.19 -38.08
C GLY A 14 -5.79 -17.75 -38.10
N ALA A 15 -6.70 -16.79 -37.98
CA ALA A 15 -6.35 -15.40 -37.70
C ALA A 15 -5.60 -15.38 -36.40
N MET A 16 -4.28 -15.10 -36.43
CA MET A 16 -3.50 -14.79 -35.22
C MET A 16 -4.20 -13.64 -34.48
N PRO A 17 -4.42 -13.76 -33.17
CA PRO A 17 -4.97 -12.66 -32.42
C PRO A 17 -4.12 -11.40 -32.62
N PRO A 18 -4.74 -10.21 -32.74
CA PRO A 18 -4.02 -9.00 -32.99
C PRO A 18 -2.97 -8.81 -31.89
N ARG A 19 -1.71 -8.59 -32.30
CA ARG A 19 -0.58 -8.34 -31.42
C ARG A 19 -0.95 -7.16 -30.52
N ALA A 20 -0.96 -7.35 -29.21
CA ALA A 20 -1.26 -6.27 -28.26
C ALA A 20 -0.43 -5.03 -28.63
N ALA A 21 -1.09 -3.87 -28.66
CA ALA A 21 -0.42 -2.61 -28.97
C ALA A 21 0.80 -2.43 -28.04
N PRO A 22 1.92 -1.91 -28.55
CA PRO A 22 3.09 -1.65 -27.72
C PRO A 22 2.71 -0.73 -26.56
N LEU A 23 3.04 -1.12 -25.33
CA LEU A 23 2.85 -0.27 -24.14
C LEU A 23 3.56 1.08 -24.34
N SER A 24 2.95 2.16 -23.86
CA SER A 24 3.60 3.47 -23.76
C SER A 24 4.87 3.38 -22.89
N PRO A 25 5.81 4.32 -22.97
CA PRO A 25 6.96 4.36 -22.05
C PRO A 25 6.55 4.33 -20.59
N ASP A 26 5.50 5.08 -20.21
CA ASP A 26 5.00 5.16 -18.84
C ASP A 26 4.33 3.85 -18.40
N ASP A 27 3.50 3.25 -19.25
CA ASP A 27 2.89 1.95 -18.94
C ASP A 27 3.96 0.85 -18.78
N ARG A 28 5.02 0.94 -19.55
CA ARG A 28 6.17 0.01 -19.46
C ARG A 28 6.93 0.20 -18.16
N ARG A 29 7.12 1.48 -17.74
CA ARG A 29 7.74 1.83 -16.46
C ARG A 29 6.93 1.24 -15.30
N GLU A 30 5.62 1.46 -15.29
CA GLU A 30 4.72 0.94 -14.26
C GLU A 30 4.65 -0.60 -14.26
N ALA A 31 4.72 -1.24 -15.42
CA ALA A 31 4.76 -2.70 -15.51
C ALA A 31 6.03 -3.28 -14.88
N LEU A 32 7.20 -2.65 -15.11
CA LEU A 32 8.47 -3.05 -14.50
C LEU A 32 8.47 -2.85 -12.98
N ILE A 33 7.99 -1.71 -12.49
CA ILE A 33 7.85 -1.44 -11.05
C ILE A 33 6.95 -2.48 -10.40
N ARG A 34 5.79 -2.76 -11.01
CA ARG A 34 4.82 -3.74 -10.52
C ARG A 34 5.38 -5.16 -10.45
N ALA A 35 6.16 -5.56 -11.46
CA ALA A 35 6.82 -6.86 -11.48
C ALA A 35 7.98 -6.96 -10.47
N THR A 36 8.68 -5.86 -10.21
CA THR A 36 9.80 -5.80 -9.26
C THR A 36 9.34 -5.87 -7.80
N ARG A 37 8.19 -5.28 -7.47
CA ARG A 37 7.68 -5.18 -6.11
C ARG A 37 7.64 -6.52 -5.35
N PRO A 38 7.01 -7.61 -5.82
CA PRO A 38 7.01 -8.90 -5.11
C PRO A 38 8.42 -9.49 -4.96
N LEU A 39 9.28 -9.29 -5.95
CA LEU A 39 10.66 -9.78 -5.92
C LEU A 39 11.51 -9.09 -4.83
N LEU A 40 11.20 -7.85 -4.46
CA LEU A 40 11.86 -7.18 -3.35
C LEU A 40 11.54 -7.83 -2.00
N TYR A 41 10.33 -8.34 -1.79
CA TYR A 41 9.98 -9.07 -0.57
C TYR A 41 10.69 -10.42 -0.48
N GLU A 42 10.93 -11.08 -1.61
CA GLU A 42 11.56 -12.39 -1.67
C GLU A 42 13.10 -12.32 -1.68
N HIS A 43 13.67 -11.40 -2.46
CA HIS A 43 15.10 -11.34 -2.73
C HIS A 43 15.80 -10.10 -2.16
N GLY A 44 15.04 -9.14 -1.63
CA GLY A 44 15.57 -7.84 -1.22
C GLY A 44 16.24 -7.10 -2.39
N THR A 45 17.25 -6.30 -2.09
CA THR A 45 18.05 -5.57 -3.11
C THR A 45 18.93 -6.47 -3.96
N ARG A 46 19.04 -7.78 -3.64
CA ARG A 46 19.79 -8.77 -4.43
C ARG A 46 19.01 -9.29 -5.64
N VAL A 47 17.79 -8.80 -5.87
CA VAL A 47 17.01 -9.10 -7.08
C VAL A 47 17.85 -8.82 -8.34
N THR A 48 17.76 -9.69 -9.36
CA THR A 48 18.50 -9.56 -10.61
C THR A 48 17.61 -9.03 -11.73
N THR A 49 18.22 -8.35 -12.70
CA THR A 49 17.55 -7.87 -13.92
C THR A 49 16.88 -9.01 -14.68
N LYS A 50 17.48 -10.19 -14.68
CA LYS A 50 16.92 -11.39 -15.28
C LYS A 50 15.59 -11.79 -14.63
N LEU A 51 15.54 -11.88 -13.29
CA LEU A 51 14.30 -12.19 -12.55
C LEU A 51 13.22 -11.15 -12.81
N ILE A 52 13.58 -9.87 -12.82
CA ILE A 52 12.64 -8.77 -13.11
C ILE A 52 12.08 -8.90 -14.53
N ALA A 53 12.93 -9.14 -15.52
CA ALA A 53 12.53 -9.29 -16.92
C ALA A 53 11.60 -10.50 -17.11
N GLU A 54 11.90 -11.64 -16.48
CA GLU A 54 11.06 -12.83 -16.47
C GLU A 54 9.69 -12.54 -15.86
N ALA A 55 9.65 -11.90 -14.68
CA ALA A 55 8.41 -11.54 -14.00
C ALA A 55 7.56 -10.51 -14.77
N ALA A 56 8.21 -9.58 -15.48
CA ALA A 56 7.54 -8.58 -16.31
C ALA A 56 7.16 -9.10 -17.71
N GLY A 57 7.62 -10.30 -18.11
CA GLY A 57 7.38 -10.85 -19.45
C GLY A 57 8.06 -10.07 -20.58
N VAL A 58 9.24 -9.48 -20.31
CA VAL A 58 9.98 -8.66 -21.28
C VAL A 58 11.42 -9.18 -21.45
N ALA A 59 12.09 -8.75 -22.54
CA ALA A 59 13.54 -8.97 -22.66
C ALA A 59 14.31 -8.09 -21.66
N GLU A 60 15.38 -8.61 -21.07
CA GLU A 60 16.20 -7.91 -20.06
C GLU A 60 16.68 -6.53 -20.54
N GLY A 61 17.09 -6.39 -21.78
CA GLY A 61 17.46 -5.11 -22.38
C GLY A 61 16.34 -4.06 -22.40
N THR A 62 15.09 -4.46 -22.18
CA THR A 62 13.96 -3.52 -22.10
C THR A 62 14.02 -2.70 -20.81
N ILE A 63 14.55 -3.25 -19.72
CA ILE A 63 14.74 -2.56 -18.46
C ILE A 63 15.58 -1.31 -18.67
N PHE A 64 16.72 -1.45 -19.35
CA PHE A 64 17.67 -0.36 -19.59
C PHE A 64 17.24 0.68 -20.63
N ARG A 65 16.07 0.48 -21.25
CA ARG A 65 15.40 1.52 -22.07
C ARG A 65 14.49 2.45 -21.26
N VAL A 66 14.21 2.07 -20.02
CA VAL A 66 13.24 2.75 -19.14
C VAL A 66 13.90 3.25 -17.86
N PHE A 67 14.90 2.54 -17.37
CA PHE A 67 15.65 2.83 -16.15
C PHE A 67 17.15 2.85 -16.46
N ASP A 68 17.86 3.80 -15.85
CA ASP A 68 19.31 3.98 -16.09
C ASP A 68 20.14 2.81 -15.55
N SER A 69 19.62 2.16 -14.49
CA SER A 69 20.26 1.00 -13.87
C SER A 69 19.24 0.10 -13.18
N LYS A 70 19.70 -1.09 -12.75
CA LYS A 70 18.91 -1.96 -11.86
C LYS A 70 18.60 -1.23 -10.54
N ASP A 71 19.55 -0.51 -9.99
CA ASP A 71 19.40 0.17 -8.71
C ASP A 71 18.39 1.32 -8.81
N ASP A 72 18.34 2.05 -9.93
CA ASP A 72 17.29 3.05 -10.21
C ASP A 72 15.88 2.42 -10.24
N LEU A 73 15.73 1.27 -10.88
CA LEU A 73 14.46 0.53 -10.85
C LEU A 73 14.08 0.07 -9.44
N VAL A 74 15.05 -0.48 -8.69
CA VAL A 74 14.85 -0.93 -7.30
C VAL A 74 14.46 0.24 -6.41
N ASP A 75 15.21 1.34 -6.45
CA ASP A 75 14.93 2.54 -5.64
C ASP A 75 13.59 3.18 -6.01
N THR A 76 13.25 3.24 -7.30
CA THR A 76 11.93 3.72 -7.75
C THR A 76 10.82 2.81 -7.23
N THR A 77 11.02 1.48 -7.26
CA THR A 77 10.03 0.53 -6.75
C THR A 77 9.84 0.66 -5.25
N ILE A 78 10.93 0.80 -4.49
CA ILE A 78 10.87 1.07 -3.05
C ILE A 78 10.11 2.37 -2.78
N ALA A 79 10.44 3.45 -3.48
CA ALA A 79 9.75 4.73 -3.33
C ALA A 79 8.23 4.60 -3.56
N ARG A 80 7.84 3.91 -4.63
CA ARG A 80 6.43 3.65 -4.94
C ARG A 80 5.71 2.86 -3.84
N CYS A 81 6.40 1.99 -3.10
CA CYS A 81 5.85 1.31 -1.94
C CYS A 81 5.58 2.26 -0.75
N PHE A 82 6.22 3.40 -0.68
CA PHE A 82 5.99 4.42 0.34
C PHE A 82 4.91 5.44 -0.02
N GLU A 83 4.45 5.50 -1.26
CA GLU A 83 3.34 6.35 -1.67
C GLU A 83 2.02 5.83 -1.07
N PRO A 84 1.24 6.66 -0.38
CA PRO A 84 0.06 6.20 0.36
C PRO A 84 -1.24 6.17 -0.47
N GLY A 85 -1.16 6.05 -1.79
CA GLY A 85 -2.31 6.18 -2.68
C GLY A 85 -3.47 5.22 -2.37
N ASP A 86 -3.17 3.96 -2.06
CA ASP A 86 -4.15 2.96 -1.66
C ASP A 86 -4.81 3.25 -0.30
N VAL A 87 -4.04 3.83 0.63
CA VAL A 87 -4.56 4.27 1.93
C VAL A 87 -5.59 5.38 1.76
N LEU A 88 -5.33 6.35 0.88
CA LEU A 88 -6.25 7.46 0.62
C LEU A 88 -7.60 6.97 0.11
N VAL A 89 -7.58 6.07 -0.89
CA VAL A 89 -8.82 5.48 -1.44
C VAL A 89 -9.63 4.78 -0.35
N ARG A 90 -8.97 3.97 0.48
CA ARG A 90 -9.65 3.22 1.55
C ARG A 90 -10.15 4.11 2.68
N LEU A 91 -9.47 5.22 2.99
CA LEU A 91 -9.97 6.19 3.97
C LEU A 91 -11.21 6.91 3.47
N ASP A 92 -11.30 7.19 2.17
CA ASP A 92 -12.47 7.81 1.54
C ASP A 92 -13.72 6.87 1.51
N GLU A 93 -13.52 5.56 1.68
CA GLU A 93 -14.60 4.56 1.78
C GLU A 93 -15.20 4.47 3.20
N ILE A 94 -14.59 5.09 4.21
CA ILE A 94 -15.13 5.07 5.57
C ILE A 94 -16.35 6.01 5.65
N ASP A 95 -17.49 5.44 6.02
CA ASP A 95 -18.71 6.22 6.26
C ASP A 95 -18.50 7.17 7.47
N PRO A 96 -18.57 8.49 7.27
CA PRO A 96 -18.36 9.48 8.34
C PRO A 96 -19.47 9.46 9.40
N GLU A 97 -20.64 8.89 9.10
CA GLU A 97 -21.78 8.80 10.02
C GLU A 97 -21.67 7.63 11.02
N LEU A 98 -20.70 6.74 10.84
CA LEU A 98 -20.44 5.67 11.80
C LEU A 98 -20.04 6.24 13.18
N PRO A 99 -20.31 5.53 14.28
CA PRO A 99 -19.76 5.88 15.59
C PRO A 99 -18.23 6.06 15.55
N LEU A 100 -17.70 6.99 16.33
CA LEU A 100 -16.26 7.30 16.39
C LEU A 100 -15.40 6.03 16.53
N ARG A 101 -15.81 5.11 17.43
CA ARG A 101 -15.11 3.85 17.64
C ARG A 101 -15.00 3.02 16.37
N ASP A 102 -16.06 2.92 15.59
CA ASP A 102 -16.09 2.10 14.36
C ASP A 102 -15.26 2.74 13.25
N ARG A 103 -15.30 4.07 13.11
CA ARG A 103 -14.41 4.81 12.22
C ARG A 103 -12.94 4.59 12.61
N MET A 104 -12.60 4.71 13.89
CA MET A 104 -11.24 4.47 14.37
C MET A 104 -10.79 3.02 14.18
N LEU A 105 -11.67 2.03 14.30
CA LEU A 105 -11.35 0.64 13.99
C LEU A 105 -11.00 0.44 12.49
N ALA A 106 -11.78 1.05 11.60
CA ALA A 106 -11.51 1.03 10.16
C ALA A 106 -10.17 1.72 9.83
N MET A 107 -9.96 2.94 10.35
CA MET A 107 -8.70 3.68 10.23
C MET A 107 -7.51 2.86 10.72
N THR A 108 -7.63 2.23 11.89
CA THR A 108 -6.57 1.42 12.49
C THR A 108 -6.24 0.22 11.60
N SER A 109 -7.26 -0.48 11.10
CA SER A 109 -7.06 -1.64 10.22
C SER A 109 -6.33 -1.26 8.93
N ILE A 110 -6.68 -0.11 8.34
CA ILE A 110 -6.03 0.40 7.13
C ILE A 110 -4.56 0.72 7.39
N LEU A 111 -4.26 1.49 8.46
CA LEU A 111 -2.89 1.89 8.76
C LEU A 111 -2.04 0.73 9.25
N GLN A 112 -2.60 -0.20 10.03
CA GLN A 112 -1.88 -1.39 10.47
C GLN A 112 -1.41 -2.24 9.29
N GLN A 113 -2.29 -2.54 8.34
CA GLN A 113 -1.91 -3.26 7.12
C GLN A 113 -0.81 -2.53 6.35
N ARG A 114 -0.89 -1.21 6.28
CA ARG A 114 0.13 -0.37 5.67
C ARG A 114 1.47 -0.48 6.38
N PHE A 115 1.49 -0.33 7.71
CA PHE A 115 2.71 -0.41 8.50
C PHE A 115 3.35 -1.80 8.41
N LEU A 116 2.55 -2.86 8.52
CA LEU A 116 3.04 -4.23 8.37
C LEU A 116 3.71 -4.46 7.01
N ALA A 117 3.10 -4.01 5.92
CA ALA A 117 3.69 -4.13 4.59
C ALA A 117 5.01 -3.34 4.46
N ILE A 118 5.08 -2.12 5.02
CA ILE A 118 6.30 -1.31 5.03
C ILE A 118 7.39 -1.99 5.87
N PHE A 119 7.08 -2.46 7.08
CA PHE A 119 8.05 -3.12 7.95
C PHE A 119 8.60 -4.41 7.31
N GLU A 120 7.73 -5.17 6.63
CA GLU A 120 8.17 -6.36 5.92
C GLU A 120 9.09 -6.03 4.73
N LEU A 121 8.76 -5.00 3.94
CA LEU A 121 9.64 -4.51 2.89
C LEU A 121 10.99 -4.07 3.46
N MET A 122 11.00 -3.27 4.55
CA MET A 122 12.20 -2.79 5.21
C MET A 122 13.09 -3.96 5.65
N ARG A 123 12.49 -4.96 6.29
CA ARG A 123 13.19 -6.18 6.69
C ARG A 123 13.78 -6.92 5.48
N ALA A 124 13.02 -7.05 4.40
CA ALA A 124 13.46 -7.74 3.19
C ALA A 124 14.65 -7.05 2.49
N ILE A 125 14.67 -5.71 2.48
CA ILE A 125 15.78 -4.93 1.90
C ILE A 125 16.93 -4.69 2.88
N GLY A 126 16.82 -5.17 4.14
CA GLY A 126 17.86 -5.00 5.16
C GLY A 126 17.99 -3.57 5.70
N ALA A 127 16.91 -2.77 5.64
CA ALA A 127 16.89 -1.39 6.10
C ALA A 127 16.26 -1.28 7.50
N VAL A 128 16.85 -0.46 8.37
CA VAL A 128 16.36 -0.20 9.73
C VAL A 128 15.25 0.87 9.76
N GLY A 129 15.18 1.70 8.73
CA GLY A 129 14.20 2.78 8.61
C GLY A 129 14.00 3.19 7.15
N PRO A 130 12.98 3.99 6.83
CA PRO A 130 12.77 4.46 5.46
C PRO A 130 14.04 5.11 4.90
N PRO A 131 14.43 4.80 3.66
CA PRO A 131 15.58 5.44 3.03
C PRO A 131 15.47 6.97 3.10
N ARG A 132 16.53 7.65 3.54
CA ARG A 132 16.50 9.10 3.81
C ARG A 132 16.04 9.92 2.62
N HIS A 133 16.44 9.54 1.40
CA HIS A 133 16.05 10.23 0.16
C HIS A 133 14.55 10.17 -0.15
N LEU A 134 13.77 9.32 0.55
CA LEU A 134 12.32 9.26 0.41
C LEU A 134 11.60 10.34 1.22
N HIS A 135 12.22 10.86 2.28
CA HIS A 135 11.60 11.86 3.15
C HIS A 135 11.37 13.21 2.45
N ASP A 136 12.18 13.50 1.43
CA ASP A 136 12.15 14.78 0.70
C ASP A 136 11.42 14.65 -0.65
N ARG A 137 10.86 13.48 -0.97
CA ARG A 137 10.09 13.29 -2.21
C ARG A 137 8.72 13.97 -2.09
N PRO A 138 8.40 14.95 -2.95
CA PRO A 138 7.17 15.73 -2.84
C PRO A 138 5.91 14.86 -2.85
N GLU A 139 5.90 13.80 -3.65
CA GLU A 139 4.75 12.88 -3.78
C GLU A 139 4.46 12.16 -2.46
N ILE A 140 5.52 11.73 -1.75
CA ILE A 140 5.40 11.04 -0.46
C ILE A 140 4.99 12.03 0.62
N VAL A 141 5.65 13.19 0.70
CA VAL A 141 5.35 14.24 1.70
C VAL A 141 3.91 14.71 1.56
N HIS A 142 3.50 15.07 0.33
CA HIS A 142 2.13 15.51 0.05
C HIS A 142 1.11 14.41 0.35
N GLY A 143 1.39 13.18 -0.06
CA GLY A 143 0.50 12.05 0.19
C GLY A 143 0.32 11.75 1.68
N LEU A 144 1.38 11.85 2.50
CA LEU A 144 1.30 11.65 3.95
C LEU A 144 0.51 12.77 4.64
N GLU A 145 0.65 14.02 4.20
CA GLU A 145 -0.16 15.12 4.74
C GLU A 145 -1.63 14.96 4.37
N GLU A 146 -1.91 14.47 3.17
CA GLU A 146 -3.27 14.18 2.73
C GLU A 146 -3.90 13.03 3.54
N VAL A 147 -3.14 11.98 3.86
CA VAL A 147 -3.57 10.93 4.81
C VAL A 147 -3.89 11.54 6.16
N ARG A 148 -2.98 12.38 6.71
CA ARG A 148 -3.19 13.04 7.99
C ARG A 148 -4.48 13.86 8.01
N ARG A 149 -4.75 14.62 6.96
CA ARG A 149 -5.95 15.45 6.82
C ARG A 149 -7.24 14.60 6.82
N ARG A 150 -7.26 13.47 6.09
CA ARG A 150 -8.42 12.56 6.08
C ARG A 150 -8.66 11.91 7.42
N LEU A 151 -7.59 11.43 8.07
CA LEU A 151 -7.69 10.83 9.40
C LEU A 151 -8.24 11.82 10.42
N LEU A 152 -7.79 13.07 10.37
CA LEU A 152 -8.27 14.13 11.26
C LEU A 152 -9.75 14.42 11.03
N ALA A 153 -10.18 14.55 9.77
CA ALA A 153 -11.59 14.77 9.43
C ALA A 153 -12.54 13.66 9.91
N LEU A 154 -12.03 12.43 10.12
CA LEU A 154 -12.79 11.32 10.68
C LEU A 154 -12.87 11.36 12.22
N ILE A 155 -12.10 12.20 12.91
CA ILE A 155 -12.10 12.35 14.37
C ILE A 155 -12.81 13.65 14.79
N GLU A 156 -12.60 14.73 14.05
CA GLU A 156 -13.10 16.08 14.37
C GLU A 156 -14.59 16.19 14.70
N PRO A 157 -15.52 15.44 14.08
CA PRO A 157 -16.95 15.51 14.41
C PRO A 157 -17.27 15.18 15.87
N ASP A 158 -16.41 14.43 16.54
CA ASP A 158 -16.59 14.03 17.95
C ASP A 158 -15.71 14.84 18.93
N ALA A 159 -15.15 15.97 18.51
CA ALA A 159 -14.20 16.77 19.33
C ALA A 159 -14.75 17.10 20.72
N ASP A 160 -16.04 17.41 20.84
CA ASP A 160 -16.69 17.74 22.11
C ASP A 160 -16.74 16.58 23.11
N ARG A 161 -16.61 15.34 22.63
CA ARG A 161 -16.60 14.11 23.44
C ARG A 161 -15.21 13.74 23.93
N LEU A 162 -14.17 14.39 23.41
CA LEU A 162 -12.77 14.07 23.68
C LEU A 162 -12.24 14.94 24.82
N THR A 163 -11.27 14.40 25.57
CA THR A 163 -10.57 15.11 26.67
C THR A 163 -9.38 15.93 26.17
N MET A 164 -8.97 15.74 24.92
CA MET A 164 -7.88 16.45 24.26
C MET A 164 -8.24 16.79 22.82
N PRO A 165 -7.58 17.78 22.20
CA PRO A 165 -7.83 18.14 20.80
C PRO A 165 -7.69 16.96 19.83
N PRO A 166 -8.51 16.89 18.76
CA PRO A 166 -8.47 15.81 17.77
C PRO A 166 -7.07 15.52 17.21
N GLU A 167 -6.24 16.55 17.01
CA GLU A 167 -4.87 16.41 16.53
C GLU A 167 -3.98 15.63 17.50
N GLN A 168 -4.19 15.84 18.81
CA GLN A 168 -3.46 15.10 19.84
C GLN A 168 -3.94 13.66 19.93
N VAL A 169 -5.26 13.42 19.82
CA VAL A 169 -5.83 12.07 19.71
C VAL A 169 -5.25 11.35 18.51
N LEU A 170 -5.26 11.99 17.34
CA LEU A 170 -4.66 11.44 16.13
C LEU A 170 -3.18 11.10 16.32
N HIS A 171 -2.42 11.98 17.00
CA HIS A 171 -1.00 11.77 17.25
C HIS A 171 -0.75 10.54 18.14
N VAL A 172 -1.42 10.45 19.29
CA VAL A 172 -1.28 9.33 20.23
C VAL A 172 -1.73 8.01 19.59
N TRP A 173 -2.90 8.03 18.96
CA TRP A 173 -3.43 6.86 18.26
C TRP A 173 -2.48 6.36 17.17
N ARG A 174 -1.92 7.26 16.35
CA ARG A 174 -0.97 6.90 15.30
C ARG A 174 0.32 6.30 15.86
N LEU A 175 0.85 6.85 16.96
CA LEU A 175 2.03 6.29 17.63
C LEU A 175 1.75 4.89 18.16
N LEU A 176 0.60 4.68 18.81
CA LEU A 176 0.23 3.36 19.31
C LEU A 176 0.00 2.36 18.19
N THR A 177 -0.66 2.78 17.09
CA THR A 177 -0.86 1.95 15.90
C THR A 177 0.48 1.55 15.28
N PHE A 178 1.42 2.49 15.14
CA PHE A 178 2.75 2.22 14.61
C PHE A 178 3.52 1.22 15.50
N ALA A 179 3.62 1.52 16.80
CA ALA A 179 4.36 0.67 17.73
C ALA A 179 3.72 -0.72 17.88
N GLY A 180 2.40 -0.78 18.00
CA GLY A 180 1.64 -2.02 18.12
C GLY A 180 1.62 -2.87 16.82
N SER A 181 2.06 -2.31 15.69
CA SER A 181 2.24 -3.03 14.42
C SER A 181 3.69 -3.46 14.16
N HIS A 182 4.64 -3.00 14.97
CA HIS A 182 6.05 -3.30 14.76
C HIS A 182 6.49 -4.51 15.60
N ARG A 183 6.84 -5.62 14.94
CA ARG A 183 7.13 -6.90 15.62
C ARG A 183 8.16 -6.79 16.75
N GLU A 184 9.26 -6.09 16.52
CA GLU A 184 10.33 -5.96 17.54
C GLU A 184 9.92 -5.05 18.68
N ILE A 185 9.14 -3.98 18.43
CA ILE A 185 8.67 -3.07 19.50
C ILE A 185 7.57 -3.74 20.33
N ALA A 186 6.73 -4.56 19.70
CA ALA A 186 5.63 -5.26 20.34
C ALA A 186 6.00 -6.69 20.79
N ASP A 187 7.29 -7.00 20.94
CA ASP A 187 7.79 -8.32 21.39
C ASP A 187 7.15 -9.52 20.64
N ASN A 188 6.84 -9.35 19.36
CA ASN A 188 6.06 -10.25 18.48
C ASN A 188 4.58 -10.43 18.88
N ASP A 189 4.07 -9.74 19.89
CA ASP A 189 2.66 -9.72 20.27
C ASP A 189 1.99 -8.44 19.74
N LEU A 190 1.64 -8.48 18.45
CA LEU A 190 1.06 -7.32 17.77
C LEU A 190 -0.30 -6.97 18.36
N LEU A 191 -0.53 -5.67 18.62
CA LEU A 191 -1.83 -5.21 19.07
C LEU A 191 -2.87 -5.34 17.96
N THR A 192 -4.06 -5.81 18.33
CA THR A 192 -5.22 -5.80 17.43
C THR A 192 -5.78 -4.38 17.27
N PRO A 193 -6.51 -4.08 16.18
CA PRO A 193 -7.22 -2.80 16.02
C PRO A 193 -8.09 -2.45 17.22
N THR A 194 -8.78 -3.45 17.78
CA THR A 194 -9.65 -3.28 18.95
C THR A 194 -8.85 -2.86 20.19
N GLN A 195 -7.73 -3.51 20.48
CA GLN A 195 -6.88 -3.15 21.62
C GLN A 195 -6.36 -1.71 21.48
N ILE A 196 -5.90 -1.33 20.27
CA ILE A 196 -5.40 0.02 20.01
C ILE A 196 -6.50 1.06 20.23
N VAL A 197 -7.65 0.87 19.60
CA VAL A 197 -8.77 1.83 19.64
C VAL A 197 -9.33 1.95 21.05
N ASP A 198 -9.60 0.83 21.72
CA ASP A 198 -10.17 0.84 23.07
C ASP A 198 -9.20 1.46 24.07
N THR A 199 -7.89 1.20 23.95
CA THR A 199 -6.88 1.84 24.80
C THR A 199 -6.87 3.37 24.64
N VAL A 200 -6.94 3.86 23.40
CA VAL A 200 -6.95 5.29 23.12
C VAL A 200 -8.26 5.93 23.61
N LEU A 201 -9.42 5.36 23.26
CA LEU A 201 -10.72 5.94 23.60
C LEU A 201 -10.97 5.95 25.10
N HIS A 202 -10.61 4.91 25.84
CA HIS A 202 -10.70 4.90 27.31
C HIS A 202 -9.82 5.98 27.98
N GLY A 203 -8.71 6.35 27.32
CA GLY A 203 -7.81 7.41 27.80
C GLY A 203 -8.24 8.82 27.41
N VAL A 204 -9.03 9.00 26.34
CA VAL A 204 -9.34 10.31 25.76
C VAL A 204 -10.84 10.69 25.74
N GLU A 205 -11.75 9.75 25.95
CA GLU A 205 -13.18 10.08 26.10
C GLU A 205 -13.48 10.65 27.46
N LYS A 206 -14.32 11.70 27.50
CA LYS A 206 -14.86 12.23 28.74
C LYS A 206 -15.76 11.20 29.38
N THR A 207 -15.51 10.88 30.64
CA THR A 207 -16.45 10.05 31.43
C THR A 207 -17.79 10.78 31.52
N PRO A 208 -18.94 10.14 31.19
CA PRO A 208 -20.25 10.76 31.38
C PRO A 208 -20.37 11.17 32.86
N GLU A 209 -20.72 12.43 33.14
CA GLU A 209 -21.02 12.87 34.50
C GLU A 209 -22.14 11.95 35.04
N ARG A 210 -21.83 11.21 36.11
CA ARG A 210 -22.85 10.51 36.87
C ARG A 210 -23.83 11.58 37.37
N SER A 211 -25.00 11.72 36.72
CA SER A 211 -26.08 12.50 37.27
C SER A 211 -26.29 12.03 38.69
N ALA A 212 -25.87 12.87 39.64
CA ALA A 212 -26.19 12.67 41.03
C ALA A 212 -27.71 12.70 41.17
N ARG A 213 -28.32 11.53 41.50
CA ARG A 213 -29.70 11.42 41.92
C ARG A 213 -29.79 11.81 43.39
#